data_44234e74c94f223b3350d2d9908d4d32
#
_entry.id   44234e74c94f223b3350d2d9908d4d32
#
_cell.length_a   1.000
_cell.length_b   1.000
_cell.length_c   1.000
_cell.angle_alpha   90.00
_cell.angle_beta   90.00
_cell.angle_gamma   90.00
#
_symmetry.space_group_name_H-M   'P 1'
#
loop_
_entity.id
_entity.type
_entity.pdbx_description
1 polymer ?
#
loop_
_entity_poly.entity_id
_entity_poly.type
_entity_poly.pdbx_seq_one_letter_code
_entity_poly.pdbx_strand_id
1 'polypeptide(L)'
;MKVRLLLFLCVITFNSFAQNNVLVFQSDFGLKDGAVSAMKGVAMGVSTDIKIFDVTHEIPAFNIWEAAYRLSQTAQYYPTGTVFVSVCDPGVGTARHSVVLLTKSGHYFVTPDNGTLTLVAEQLGIQEIREIDEVKNRRQNSNESYTFHGRDVYAYTGSRLASKTITFEEVGPKLPNEVVKIEYQKPVFEKGIIKGGIPILDIQYGNVWTSIDKKTFANLDLKAGDMVKIQIFNGTKKAYEGKLKLVHTFGEVQVGTDVCYFNSLLNFSLAVNQGSFSAKHKIYSGADWSILLSK
;
A
#
# COMPACT_ATOMS: atom_id res chain seq x y z
N MET A 1 -66.38 -5.12 11.95
CA MET A 1 -65.17 -5.54 11.17
C MET A 1 -64.06 -4.55 11.51
N LYS A 2 -63.08 -4.98 12.34
CA LYS A 2 -61.95 -4.10 12.73
C LYS A 2 -60.75 -4.44 11.83
N VAL A 3 -60.38 -3.53 10.92
CA VAL A 3 -59.19 -3.65 10.07
C VAL A 3 -57.97 -3.33 10.93
N ARG A 4 -57.10 -4.31 11.17
CA ARG A 4 -55.78 -4.11 11.80
C ARG A 4 -54.77 -3.72 10.69
N LEU A 5 -54.34 -2.45 10.69
CA LEU A 5 -53.27 -1.94 9.85
C LEU A 5 -51.92 -2.41 10.43
N LEU A 6 -51.26 -3.36 9.77
CA LEU A 6 -49.91 -3.78 10.12
C LEU A 6 -48.91 -2.78 9.46
N LEU A 7 -48.32 -1.93 10.28
CA LEU A 7 -47.19 -1.08 9.83
C LEU A 7 -45.93 -1.95 9.69
N PHE A 8 -45.47 -2.17 8.47
CA PHE A 8 -44.15 -2.79 8.17
C PHE A 8 -43.09 -1.72 8.36
N LEU A 9 -42.35 -1.78 9.47
CA LEU A 9 -41.19 -0.91 9.71
C LEU A 9 -39.99 -1.49 8.94
N CYS A 10 -39.67 -0.90 7.79
CA CYS A 10 -38.48 -1.25 7.02
C CYS A 10 -37.25 -0.67 7.75
N VAL A 11 -36.55 -1.48 8.51
CA VAL A 11 -35.25 -1.10 9.13
C VAL A 11 -34.18 -1.12 8.07
N ILE A 12 -33.86 0.04 7.54
CA ILE A 12 -32.70 0.23 6.66
C ILE A 12 -31.45 0.23 7.57
N THR A 13 -30.75 -0.89 7.62
CA THR A 13 -29.46 -0.97 8.31
C THR A 13 -28.40 -0.28 7.47
N PHE A 14 -28.04 0.97 7.81
CA PHE A 14 -26.83 1.57 7.35
C PHE A 14 -25.65 0.88 8.03
N ASN A 15 -24.82 0.18 7.26
CA ASN A 15 -23.53 -0.28 7.74
C ASN A 15 -22.63 0.95 7.91
N SER A 16 -22.70 1.62 9.05
CA SER A 16 -21.74 2.64 9.46
C SER A 16 -20.51 1.92 9.99
N PHE A 17 -19.44 1.91 9.24
CA PHE A 17 -18.14 1.49 9.78
C PHE A 17 -17.74 2.52 10.84
N ALA A 18 -17.75 2.09 12.11
CA ALA A 18 -17.29 2.96 13.19
C ALA A 18 -15.78 3.18 13.03
N GLN A 19 -15.37 4.41 12.71
CA GLN A 19 -13.95 4.82 12.79
C GLN A 19 -13.44 4.50 14.21
N ASN A 20 -12.24 3.96 14.29
CA ASN A 20 -11.50 3.86 15.53
C ASN A 20 -10.56 5.09 15.66
N ASN A 21 -9.94 5.28 16.82
CA ASN A 21 -9.02 6.40 17.03
C ASN A 21 -7.57 6.09 16.62
N VAL A 22 -7.39 5.21 15.64
CA VAL A 22 -6.09 4.80 15.11
C VAL A 22 -5.75 5.62 13.88
N LEU A 23 -4.59 6.28 13.92
CA LEU A 23 -4.02 7.06 12.83
C LEU A 23 -2.65 6.49 12.48
N VAL A 24 -2.44 6.19 11.20
CA VAL A 24 -1.20 5.56 10.72
C VAL A 24 -0.56 6.46 9.67
N PHE A 25 0.68 6.86 9.89
CA PHE A 25 1.42 7.72 8.98
C PHE A 25 2.36 6.93 8.07
N GLN A 26 2.53 7.43 6.84
CA GLN A 26 3.54 7.02 5.89
C GLN A 26 4.01 8.24 5.10
N SER A 27 5.33 8.34 4.82
CA SER A 27 5.85 9.39 3.93
C SER A 27 7.22 9.05 3.34
N ASP A 28 7.67 9.89 2.41
CA ASP A 28 9.03 9.91 1.88
C ASP A 28 9.92 10.99 2.53
N PHE A 29 9.53 11.48 3.73
CA PHE A 29 10.24 12.58 4.40
C PHE A 29 11.51 12.14 5.14
N GLY A 30 11.64 10.84 5.44
CA GLY A 30 12.69 10.34 6.32
C GLY A 30 12.49 10.78 7.78
N LEU A 31 13.45 10.42 8.64
CA LEU A 31 13.45 10.77 10.07
C LEU A 31 14.60 11.70 10.44
N LYS A 32 15.31 12.29 9.48
CA LYS A 32 16.49 13.12 9.72
C LYS A 32 16.15 14.53 10.19
N ASP A 33 14.95 15.02 9.88
CA ASP A 33 14.48 16.34 10.26
C ASP A 33 13.13 16.29 11.00
N GLY A 34 12.52 17.45 11.24
CA GLY A 34 11.31 17.58 12.04
C GLY A 34 9.99 17.37 11.27
N ALA A 35 9.98 17.02 9.97
CA ALA A 35 8.75 16.98 9.17
C ALA A 35 7.74 15.96 9.71
N VAL A 36 8.17 14.74 9.98
CA VAL A 36 7.32 13.69 10.57
C VAL A 36 6.83 14.08 11.97
N SER A 37 7.73 14.63 12.78
CA SER A 37 7.38 15.11 14.12
C SER A 37 6.33 16.22 14.08
N ALA A 38 6.42 17.14 13.09
CA ALA A 38 5.44 18.21 12.90
C ALA A 38 4.06 17.65 12.51
N MET A 39 3.98 16.62 11.65
CA MET A 39 2.72 15.94 11.32
C MET A 39 2.09 15.31 12.58
N LYS A 40 2.89 14.59 13.38
CA LYS A 40 2.43 14.01 14.66
C LYS A 40 2.00 15.08 15.66
N GLY A 41 2.73 16.20 15.72
CA GLY A 41 2.35 17.34 16.56
C GLY A 41 1.00 17.95 16.17
N VAL A 42 0.71 18.05 14.86
CA VAL A 42 -0.60 18.47 14.37
C VAL A 42 -1.70 17.49 14.81
N ALA A 43 -1.44 16.19 14.72
CA ALA A 43 -2.39 15.17 15.16
C ALA A 43 -2.68 15.26 16.66
N MET A 44 -1.66 15.41 17.48
CA MET A 44 -1.80 15.62 18.93
C MET A 44 -2.52 16.93 19.27
N GLY A 45 -2.36 17.97 18.46
CA GLY A 45 -3.08 19.23 18.61
C GLY A 45 -4.58 19.13 18.26
N VAL A 46 -4.99 18.13 17.48
CA VAL A 46 -6.41 17.83 17.21
C VAL A 46 -7.01 17.03 18.38
N SER A 47 -6.35 15.97 18.81
CA SER A 47 -6.77 15.16 19.95
C SER A 47 -5.61 14.34 20.49
N THR A 48 -5.43 14.35 21.82
CA THR A 48 -4.45 13.52 22.53
C THR A 48 -4.88 12.05 22.64
N ASP A 49 -6.13 11.71 22.33
CA ASP A 49 -6.64 10.34 22.40
C ASP A 49 -6.36 9.52 21.14
N ILE A 50 -5.79 10.14 20.10
CA ILE A 50 -5.40 9.46 18.87
C ILE A 50 -4.21 8.54 19.16
N LYS A 51 -4.34 7.28 18.75
CA LYS A 51 -3.24 6.30 18.74
C LYS A 51 -2.49 6.41 17.42
N ILE A 52 -1.27 6.93 17.47
CA ILE A 52 -0.45 7.21 16.29
C ILE A 52 0.53 6.06 16.07
N PHE A 53 0.56 5.53 14.84
CA PHE A 53 1.50 4.53 14.35
C PHE A 53 2.11 4.98 13.03
N ASP A 54 3.16 4.30 12.60
CA ASP A 54 3.81 4.52 11.31
C ASP A 54 3.84 3.21 10.50
N VAL A 55 3.63 3.32 9.19
CA VAL A 55 4.03 2.29 8.24
C VAL A 55 5.54 2.39 8.04
N THR A 56 5.97 3.51 7.50
CA THR A 56 7.38 3.90 7.33
C THR A 56 7.46 5.37 6.90
N HIS A 57 8.59 5.99 7.17
CA HIS A 57 8.93 7.32 6.64
C HIS A 57 10.17 7.28 5.72
N GLU A 58 10.67 6.07 5.43
CA GLU A 58 11.85 5.82 4.61
C GLU A 58 11.48 5.40 3.16
N ILE A 59 10.30 5.82 2.65
CA ILE A 59 10.02 5.72 1.21
C ILE A 59 11.09 6.55 0.49
N PRO A 60 11.77 6.02 -0.55
CA PRO A 60 12.66 6.83 -1.35
C PRO A 60 11.97 8.07 -1.90
N ALA A 61 12.63 9.23 -1.84
CA ALA A 61 12.04 10.50 -2.23
C ALA A 61 11.36 10.40 -3.62
N PHE A 62 10.09 10.85 -3.68
CA PHE A 62 9.26 10.87 -4.87
C PHE A 62 8.82 9.50 -5.41
N ASN A 63 9.11 8.40 -4.72
CA ASN A 63 8.76 7.05 -5.18
C ASN A 63 7.32 6.68 -4.79
N ILE A 64 6.36 7.14 -5.60
CA ILE A 64 4.93 6.89 -5.40
C ILE A 64 4.62 5.38 -5.46
N TRP A 65 5.32 4.61 -6.30
CA TRP A 65 5.11 3.17 -6.40
C TRP A 65 5.44 2.44 -5.09
N GLU A 66 6.58 2.77 -4.48
CA GLU A 66 6.94 2.17 -3.19
C GLU A 66 5.96 2.58 -2.09
N ALA A 67 5.51 3.83 -2.08
CA ALA A 67 4.46 4.29 -1.18
C ALA A 67 3.18 3.47 -1.33
N ALA A 68 2.70 3.24 -2.55
CA ALA A 68 1.53 2.41 -2.84
C ALA A 68 1.72 0.96 -2.35
N TYR A 69 2.91 0.40 -2.58
CA TYR A 69 3.21 -0.98 -2.19
C TYR A 69 3.25 -1.16 -0.67
N ARG A 70 3.97 -0.30 0.07
CA ARG A 70 4.06 -0.39 1.54
C ARG A 70 2.71 -0.18 2.21
N LEU A 71 1.90 0.72 1.68
CA LEU A 71 0.55 0.97 2.16
C LEU A 71 -0.33 -0.29 1.99
N SER A 72 -0.34 -0.89 0.80
CA SER A 72 -1.09 -2.12 0.50
C SER A 72 -0.58 -3.32 1.31
N GLN A 73 0.74 -3.44 1.48
CA GLN A 73 1.37 -4.49 2.29
C GLN A 73 0.87 -4.49 3.74
N THR A 74 0.55 -3.32 4.28
CA THR A 74 0.35 -3.11 5.72
C THR A 74 -1.13 -2.95 6.09
N ALA A 75 -1.92 -2.27 5.26
CA ALA A 75 -3.25 -1.79 5.61
C ALA A 75 -4.22 -2.90 6.06
N GLN A 76 -4.16 -4.07 5.44
CA GLN A 76 -5.05 -5.19 5.75
C GLN A 76 -4.91 -5.75 7.19
N TYR A 77 -3.81 -5.45 7.89
CA TYR A 77 -3.56 -5.93 9.25
C TYR A 77 -4.06 -4.96 10.33
N TYR A 78 -4.50 -3.78 9.94
CA TYR A 78 -5.09 -2.82 10.85
C TYR A 78 -6.60 -3.04 10.96
N PRO A 79 -7.21 -2.72 12.11
CA PRO A 79 -8.65 -2.88 12.31
C PRO A 79 -9.44 -1.92 11.41
N THR A 80 -10.66 -2.35 11.03
CA THR A 80 -11.64 -1.50 10.34
C THR A 80 -11.82 -0.16 11.06
N GLY A 81 -11.96 0.92 10.32
CA GLY A 81 -12.05 2.29 10.84
C GLY A 81 -10.71 2.99 11.03
N THR A 82 -9.58 2.32 10.78
CA THR A 82 -8.26 2.95 10.81
C THR A 82 -8.12 4.01 9.70
N VAL A 83 -7.54 5.14 10.06
CA VAL A 83 -7.20 6.22 9.14
C VAL A 83 -5.72 6.17 8.81
N PHE A 84 -5.38 6.00 7.54
CA PHE A 84 -4.02 6.08 7.01
C PHE A 84 -3.79 7.45 6.38
N VAL A 85 -2.68 8.09 6.70
CA VAL A 85 -2.20 9.32 6.05
C VAL A 85 -0.90 8.98 5.32
N SER A 86 -0.94 8.97 3.99
CA SER A 86 0.21 8.64 3.16
C SER A 86 0.63 9.86 2.34
N VAL A 87 1.88 10.30 2.53
CA VAL A 87 2.40 11.50 1.89
C VAL A 87 3.69 11.18 1.13
N CYS A 88 3.53 10.90 -0.15
CA CYS A 88 4.59 10.90 -1.16
C CYS A 88 4.04 11.76 -2.31
N ASP A 89 4.39 13.05 -2.32
CA ASP A 89 3.68 14.06 -3.10
C ASP A 89 4.62 14.95 -3.93
N PRO A 90 5.22 14.43 -5.02
CA PRO A 90 6.03 15.24 -5.92
C PRO A 90 5.23 16.34 -6.63
N GLY A 91 3.89 16.26 -6.60
CA GLY A 91 2.97 17.23 -7.17
C GLY A 91 2.37 18.23 -6.17
N VAL A 92 2.96 18.41 -4.99
CA VAL A 92 2.45 19.34 -3.98
C VAL A 92 2.28 20.76 -4.58
N GLY A 93 1.12 21.36 -4.32
CA GLY A 93 0.80 22.70 -4.84
C GLY A 93 0.38 22.74 -6.32
N THR A 94 0.22 21.61 -6.99
CA THR A 94 -0.37 21.53 -8.35
C THR A 94 -1.87 21.23 -8.31
N ALA A 95 -2.50 21.07 -9.46
CA ALA A 95 -3.93 20.77 -9.61
C ALA A 95 -4.32 19.30 -9.28
N ARG A 96 -3.40 18.46 -8.75
CA ARG A 96 -3.76 17.11 -8.32
C ARG A 96 -4.74 17.16 -7.15
N HIS A 97 -5.72 16.24 -7.12
CA HIS A 97 -6.67 16.19 -6.02
C HIS A 97 -6.01 15.72 -4.72
N SER A 98 -6.42 16.35 -3.61
CA SER A 98 -6.20 15.85 -2.25
C SER A 98 -7.44 15.06 -1.86
N VAL A 99 -7.32 13.77 -1.51
CA VAL A 99 -8.50 12.91 -1.36
C VAL A 99 -8.52 12.12 -0.05
N VAL A 100 -9.72 11.69 0.33
CA VAL A 100 -9.93 10.61 1.28
C VAL A 100 -10.69 9.49 0.56
N LEU A 101 -10.04 8.33 0.47
CA LEU A 101 -10.65 7.09 0.01
C LEU A 101 -11.19 6.32 1.21
N LEU A 102 -12.48 5.97 1.20
CA LEU A 102 -13.07 4.94 2.04
C LEU A 102 -13.14 3.64 1.24
N THR A 103 -12.51 2.59 1.76
CA THR A 103 -12.50 1.27 1.14
C THR A 103 -13.70 0.43 1.57
N LYS A 104 -14.03 -0.63 0.80
CA LYS A 104 -15.06 -1.61 1.17
C LYS A 104 -14.74 -2.37 2.46
N SER A 105 -13.47 -2.47 2.83
CA SER A 105 -13.01 -3.01 4.10
C SER A 105 -13.14 -2.03 5.28
N GLY A 106 -13.60 -0.79 5.02
CA GLY A 106 -13.85 0.23 6.03
C GLY A 106 -12.61 0.98 6.52
N HIS A 107 -11.52 0.97 5.76
CA HIS A 107 -10.33 1.78 6.05
C HIS A 107 -10.39 3.11 5.30
N TYR A 108 -9.82 4.15 5.88
CA TYR A 108 -9.73 5.48 5.30
C TYR A 108 -8.29 5.78 4.89
N PHE A 109 -8.10 6.34 3.69
CA PHE A 109 -6.79 6.72 3.18
C PHE A 109 -6.80 8.19 2.76
N VAL A 110 -6.02 9.00 3.46
CA VAL A 110 -5.86 10.45 3.24
C VAL A 110 -4.54 10.67 2.53
N THR A 111 -4.57 11.14 1.27
CA THR A 111 -3.39 11.16 0.40
C THR A 111 -3.62 12.03 -0.83
N PRO A 112 -2.57 12.48 -1.56
CA PRO A 112 -2.73 12.96 -2.92
C PRO A 112 -3.21 11.83 -3.83
N ASP A 113 -4.13 12.11 -4.76
CA ASP A 113 -4.54 11.17 -5.80
C ASP A 113 -3.55 11.22 -6.98
N ASN A 114 -2.41 10.56 -6.80
CA ASN A 114 -1.28 10.56 -7.72
C ASN A 114 -0.79 9.15 -8.09
N GLY A 115 -1.56 8.12 -7.72
CA GLY A 115 -1.21 6.72 -7.92
C GLY A 115 -0.90 5.95 -6.62
N THR A 116 -0.70 6.64 -5.49
CA THR A 116 -0.48 6.00 -4.16
C THR A 116 -1.61 5.03 -3.79
N LEU A 117 -2.83 5.27 -4.27
CA LEU A 117 -4.00 4.44 -3.97
C LEU A 117 -4.17 3.22 -4.87
N THR A 118 -3.34 3.04 -5.91
CA THR A 118 -3.49 1.97 -6.92
C THR A 118 -3.72 0.60 -6.27
N LEU A 119 -2.80 0.15 -5.43
CA LEU A 119 -2.83 -1.21 -4.87
C LEU A 119 -3.87 -1.38 -3.76
N VAL A 120 -4.09 -0.39 -2.91
CA VAL A 120 -5.12 -0.46 -1.87
C VAL A 120 -6.52 -0.44 -2.47
N ALA A 121 -6.76 0.32 -3.53
CA ALA A 121 -8.03 0.33 -4.26
C ALA A 121 -8.31 -1.02 -4.95
N GLU A 122 -7.30 -1.67 -5.53
CA GLU A 122 -7.41 -3.00 -6.12
C GLU A 122 -7.68 -4.08 -5.05
N GLN A 123 -6.97 -4.03 -3.93
CA GLN A 123 -7.01 -5.07 -2.89
C GLN A 123 -8.24 -4.95 -1.96
N LEU A 124 -8.53 -3.73 -1.51
CA LEU A 124 -9.55 -3.47 -0.48
C LEU A 124 -10.86 -2.93 -1.08
N GLY A 125 -10.87 -2.61 -2.37
CA GLY A 125 -12.01 -2.07 -3.11
C GLY A 125 -12.35 -0.63 -2.71
N ILE A 126 -12.98 0.09 -3.62
CA ILE A 126 -13.45 1.46 -3.40
C ILE A 126 -14.90 1.41 -2.94
N GLN A 127 -15.22 2.03 -1.80
CA GLN A 127 -16.59 2.28 -1.38
C GLN A 127 -17.01 3.70 -1.78
N GLU A 128 -16.20 4.71 -1.42
CA GLU A 128 -16.44 6.11 -1.76
C GLU A 128 -15.13 6.91 -1.71
N ILE A 129 -15.04 7.95 -2.54
CA ILE A 129 -13.93 8.91 -2.56
C ILE A 129 -14.49 10.30 -2.36
N ARG A 130 -13.80 11.10 -1.53
CA ARG A 130 -14.09 12.52 -1.35
C ARG A 130 -12.85 13.35 -1.57
N GLU A 131 -13.03 14.49 -2.26
CA GLU A 131 -12.02 15.53 -2.32
C GLU A 131 -11.93 16.26 -0.99
N ILE A 132 -10.73 16.57 -0.53
CA ILE A 132 -10.57 17.36 0.68
C ILE A 132 -10.86 18.81 0.36
N ASP A 133 -11.90 19.38 0.99
CA ASP A 133 -12.17 20.83 0.99
C ASP A 133 -11.05 21.50 1.80
N GLU A 134 -9.99 21.93 1.12
CA GLU A 134 -8.80 22.50 1.76
C GLU A 134 -9.09 23.85 2.45
N VAL A 135 -10.21 24.52 2.18
CA VAL A 135 -10.60 25.73 2.92
C VAL A 135 -11.04 25.35 4.34
N LYS A 136 -11.80 24.27 4.49
CA LYS A 136 -12.34 23.81 5.77
C LYS A 136 -11.39 22.87 6.51
N ASN A 137 -10.63 22.06 5.75
CA ASN A 137 -9.81 20.98 6.27
C ASN A 137 -8.30 21.24 6.18
N ARG A 138 -7.91 22.51 6.12
CA ARG A 138 -6.53 22.97 6.28
C ARG A 138 -6.32 23.48 7.71
N ARG A 139 -5.16 23.19 8.28
CA ARG A 139 -4.75 23.70 9.60
C ARG A 139 -4.83 25.25 9.62
N GLN A 140 -5.39 25.79 10.69
CA GLN A 140 -5.49 27.25 10.86
C GLN A 140 -4.11 27.93 10.79
N ASN A 141 -4.08 29.14 10.23
CA ASN A 141 -2.87 29.95 10.07
C ASN A 141 -1.76 29.28 9.23
N SER A 142 -2.12 28.40 8.28
CA SER A 142 -1.17 27.77 7.34
C SER A 142 -1.39 28.17 5.88
N ASN A 143 -2.18 29.19 5.61
CA ASN A 143 -2.57 29.60 4.24
C ASN A 143 -1.39 30.08 3.38
N GLU A 144 -0.28 30.49 4.00
CA GLU A 144 0.94 30.89 3.31
C GLU A 144 1.93 29.73 3.13
N SER A 145 1.60 28.51 3.61
CA SER A 145 2.42 27.32 3.49
C SER A 145 1.93 26.46 2.32
N TYR A 146 2.55 26.61 1.16
CA TYR A 146 2.13 25.92 -0.07
C TYR A 146 2.86 24.60 -0.35
N THR A 147 3.90 24.29 0.41
CA THR A 147 4.79 23.14 0.13
C THR A 147 4.73 22.03 1.19
N PHE A 148 3.91 22.19 2.24
CA PHE A 148 3.81 21.20 3.30
C PHE A 148 2.36 20.73 3.54
N HIS A 149 1.68 20.31 2.46
CA HIS A 149 0.34 19.73 2.53
C HIS A 149 0.30 18.47 3.41
N GLY A 150 1.40 17.75 3.54
CA GLY A 150 1.54 16.62 4.46
C GLY A 150 1.14 16.96 5.89
N ARG A 151 1.62 18.10 6.40
CA ARG A 151 1.31 18.63 7.73
C ARG A 151 -0.04 19.34 7.77
N ASP A 152 -0.27 20.26 6.82
CA ASP A 152 -1.34 21.26 6.94
C ASP A 152 -2.68 20.79 6.39
N VAL A 153 -2.69 19.80 5.49
CA VAL A 153 -3.89 19.22 4.88
C VAL A 153 -4.07 17.77 5.31
N TYR A 154 -3.12 16.88 4.96
CA TYR A 154 -3.32 15.44 5.14
C TYR A 154 -3.29 15.00 6.60
N ALA A 155 -2.27 15.40 7.37
CA ALA A 155 -2.20 15.07 8.79
C ALA A 155 -3.38 15.70 9.56
N TYR A 156 -3.72 16.94 9.25
CA TYR A 156 -4.83 17.64 9.90
C TYR A 156 -6.18 16.97 9.60
N THR A 157 -6.49 16.69 8.32
CA THR A 157 -7.74 16.02 7.92
C THR A 157 -7.81 14.61 8.50
N GLY A 158 -6.73 13.83 8.37
CA GLY A 158 -6.68 12.46 8.88
C GLY A 158 -6.86 12.39 10.39
N SER A 159 -6.28 13.32 11.13
CA SER A 159 -6.42 13.40 12.59
C SER A 159 -7.85 13.74 13.00
N ARG A 160 -8.51 14.66 12.31
CA ARG A 160 -9.91 15.02 12.56
C ARG A 160 -10.87 13.86 12.27
N LEU A 161 -10.60 13.08 11.22
CA LEU A 161 -11.33 11.84 10.94
C LEU A 161 -11.09 10.80 12.05
N ALA A 162 -9.84 10.49 12.38
CA ALA A 162 -9.51 9.48 13.39
C ALA A 162 -10.09 9.83 14.76
N SER A 163 -10.08 11.11 15.15
CA SER A 163 -10.67 11.59 16.40
C SER A 163 -12.18 11.78 16.38
N LYS A 164 -12.82 11.58 15.20
CA LYS A 164 -14.26 11.85 14.99
C LYS A 164 -14.67 13.32 15.18
N THR A 165 -13.71 14.24 15.06
CA THR A 165 -13.97 15.68 15.07
C THR A 165 -14.72 16.14 13.83
N ILE A 166 -14.55 15.39 12.72
CA ILE A 166 -15.36 15.50 11.50
C ILE A 166 -15.88 14.11 11.08
N THR A 167 -17.00 14.10 10.37
CA THR A 167 -17.49 12.91 9.66
C THR A 167 -16.79 12.77 8.32
N PHE A 168 -16.98 11.64 7.65
CA PHE A 168 -16.43 11.44 6.30
C PHE A 168 -17.05 12.41 5.28
N GLU A 169 -18.35 12.73 5.45
CA GLU A 169 -19.10 13.65 4.60
C GLU A 169 -18.55 15.08 4.69
N GLU A 170 -18.04 15.46 5.86
CA GLU A 170 -17.49 16.81 6.11
C GLU A 170 -16.06 16.99 5.54
N VAL A 171 -15.43 15.93 5.01
CA VAL A 171 -14.16 16.04 4.29
C VAL A 171 -14.31 16.95 3.08
N GLY A 172 -15.41 16.81 2.33
CA GLY A 172 -15.70 17.63 1.16
C GLY A 172 -16.56 16.92 0.12
N PRO A 173 -16.59 17.39 -1.13
CA PRO A 173 -17.45 16.83 -2.16
C PRO A 173 -17.06 15.40 -2.53
N LYS A 174 -18.09 14.62 -2.88
CA LYS A 174 -17.91 13.27 -3.41
C LYS A 174 -17.34 13.33 -4.82
N LEU A 175 -16.35 12.49 -5.09
CA LEU A 175 -15.78 12.24 -6.41
C LEU A 175 -16.31 10.93 -7.04
N PRO A 176 -16.10 10.72 -8.35
CA PRO A 176 -16.26 9.40 -8.94
C PRO A 176 -15.42 8.35 -8.20
N ASN A 177 -15.93 7.10 -8.15
CA ASN A 177 -15.23 6.01 -7.46
C ASN A 177 -14.05 5.47 -8.29
N GLU A 178 -13.16 6.36 -8.69
CA GLU A 178 -11.97 6.10 -9.49
C GLU A 178 -10.77 6.81 -8.85
N VAL A 179 -9.59 6.20 -8.93
CA VAL A 179 -8.32 6.78 -8.47
C VAL A 179 -7.34 6.82 -9.62
N VAL A 180 -6.39 7.74 -9.57
CA VAL A 180 -5.23 7.72 -10.46
C VAL A 180 -4.47 6.41 -10.23
N LYS A 181 -4.16 5.69 -11.32
CA LYS A 181 -3.49 4.39 -11.26
C LYS A 181 -2.09 4.46 -11.86
N ILE A 182 -1.18 3.75 -11.21
CA ILE A 182 0.13 3.44 -11.77
C ILE A 182 0.00 2.12 -12.52
N GLU A 183 0.35 2.13 -13.79
CA GLU A 183 0.43 0.90 -14.59
C GLU A 183 1.63 0.05 -14.12
N TYR A 184 1.39 -1.25 -13.90
CA TYR A 184 2.43 -2.19 -13.51
C TYR A 184 2.22 -3.56 -14.12
N GLN A 185 3.30 -4.34 -14.24
CA GLN A 185 3.25 -5.65 -14.85
C GLN A 185 2.56 -6.66 -13.92
N LYS A 186 1.36 -7.08 -14.29
CA LYS A 186 0.65 -8.21 -13.66
C LYS A 186 1.26 -9.54 -14.14
N PRO A 187 1.25 -10.59 -13.30
CA PRO A 187 1.78 -11.89 -13.72
C PRO A 187 0.88 -12.52 -14.78
N VAL A 188 1.52 -13.17 -15.77
CA VAL A 188 0.83 -13.88 -16.86
C VAL A 188 1.43 -15.27 -17.00
N PHE A 189 0.57 -16.29 -17.11
CA PHE A 189 0.98 -17.66 -17.46
C PHE A 189 0.65 -17.94 -18.93
N GLU A 190 1.65 -18.29 -19.71
CA GLU A 190 1.49 -18.62 -21.13
C GLU A 190 2.52 -19.65 -21.56
N LYS A 191 2.09 -20.68 -22.28
CA LYS A 191 2.95 -21.75 -22.87
C LYS A 191 3.93 -22.39 -21.89
N GLY A 192 3.47 -22.62 -20.64
CA GLY A 192 4.31 -23.25 -19.60
C GLY A 192 5.29 -22.30 -18.91
N ILE A 193 5.22 -21.02 -19.18
CA ILE A 193 6.07 -19.98 -18.58
C ILE A 193 5.19 -18.97 -17.84
N ILE A 194 5.60 -18.60 -16.64
CA ILE A 194 5.05 -17.44 -15.93
C ILE A 194 5.99 -16.26 -16.14
N LYS A 195 5.43 -15.15 -16.60
CA LYS A 195 6.11 -13.86 -16.64
C LYS A 195 5.54 -12.95 -15.57
N GLY A 196 6.40 -12.32 -14.76
CA GLY A 196 6.03 -11.33 -13.75
C GLY A 196 7.04 -10.19 -13.67
N GLY A 197 6.73 -9.19 -12.84
CA GLY A 197 7.64 -8.10 -12.50
C GLY A 197 8.35 -8.33 -11.16
N ILE A 198 9.36 -7.52 -10.90
CA ILE A 198 9.99 -7.38 -9.58
C ILE A 198 9.62 -5.99 -9.04
N PRO A 199 8.43 -5.85 -8.44
CA PRO A 199 7.93 -4.55 -8.03
C PRO A 199 8.73 -3.93 -6.89
N ILE A 200 9.29 -4.74 -6.01
CA ILE A 200 9.94 -4.27 -4.79
C ILE A 200 10.96 -5.28 -4.25
N LEU A 201 11.86 -4.79 -3.41
CA LEU A 201 12.74 -5.61 -2.60
C LEU A 201 12.27 -5.62 -1.14
N ASP A 202 12.55 -6.71 -0.44
CA ASP A 202 12.62 -6.70 1.02
C ASP A 202 13.94 -6.03 1.41
N ILE A 203 13.87 -4.75 1.73
CA ILE A 203 15.05 -3.87 1.83
C ILE A 203 16.02 -4.38 2.91
N GLN A 204 15.49 -4.84 4.06
CA GLN A 204 16.31 -5.24 5.19
C GLN A 204 17.16 -6.49 4.90
N TYR A 205 16.61 -7.44 4.16
CA TYR A 205 17.25 -8.74 3.90
C TYR A 205 17.72 -8.90 2.46
N GLY A 206 17.36 -8.01 1.56
CA GLY A 206 17.69 -8.09 0.15
C GLY A 206 17.02 -9.23 -0.59
N ASN A 207 15.86 -9.71 -0.10
CA ASN A 207 15.05 -10.67 -0.82
C ASN A 207 14.38 -9.99 -2.00
N VAL A 208 14.24 -10.71 -3.11
CA VAL A 208 13.58 -10.22 -4.33
C VAL A 208 12.12 -10.66 -4.28
N TRP A 209 11.20 -9.73 -4.15
CA TRP A 209 9.78 -9.99 -4.18
C TRP A 209 9.21 -9.75 -5.58
N THR A 210 8.42 -10.69 -6.07
CA THR A 210 7.84 -10.62 -7.40
C THR A 210 6.35 -10.31 -7.36
N SER A 211 5.78 -9.94 -8.50
CA SER A 211 4.32 -9.78 -8.66
C SER A 211 3.58 -11.13 -8.80
N ILE A 212 4.30 -12.26 -8.83
CA ILE A 212 3.71 -13.58 -9.10
C ILE A 212 3.09 -14.13 -7.82
N ASP A 213 1.77 -14.11 -7.75
CA ASP A 213 1.01 -14.68 -6.65
C ASP A 213 0.98 -16.22 -6.70
N LYS A 214 0.63 -16.83 -5.56
CA LYS A 214 0.58 -18.29 -5.40
C LYS A 214 -0.41 -18.95 -6.37
N LYS A 215 -1.51 -18.28 -6.73
CA LYS A 215 -2.51 -18.79 -7.65
C LYS A 215 -1.94 -18.88 -9.07
N THR A 216 -1.27 -17.83 -9.54
CA THR A 216 -0.60 -17.82 -10.83
C THR A 216 0.52 -18.85 -10.87
N PHE A 217 1.32 -18.96 -9.78
CA PHE A 217 2.40 -19.95 -9.69
C PHE A 217 1.89 -21.41 -9.78
N ALA A 218 0.71 -21.70 -9.26
CA ALA A 218 0.11 -23.05 -9.29
C ALA A 218 -0.05 -23.63 -10.71
N ASN A 219 -0.08 -22.78 -11.76
CA ASN A 219 -0.11 -23.24 -13.16
C ASN A 219 1.16 -24.02 -13.58
N LEU A 220 2.27 -23.89 -12.85
CA LEU A 220 3.48 -24.69 -13.10
C LEU A 220 3.39 -26.09 -12.48
N ASP A 221 2.42 -26.39 -11.62
CA ASP A 221 2.29 -27.69 -10.94
C ASP A 221 3.62 -28.11 -10.30
N LEU A 222 4.23 -27.18 -9.56
CA LEU A 222 5.44 -27.36 -8.76
C LEU A 222 5.10 -27.25 -7.27
N LYS A 223 5.80 -28.03 -6.44
CA LYS A 223 5.62 -28.08 -4.98
C LYS A 223 6.94 -27.86 -4.26
N ALA A 224 6.88 -27.61 -2.96
CA ALA A 224 8.09 -27.51 -2.13
C ALA A 224 8.98 -28.76 -2.31
N GLY A 225 10.26 -28.51 -2.48
CA GLY A 225 11.26 -29.51 -2.83
C GLY A 225 11.64 -29.52 -4.32
N ASP A 226 10.75 -29.06 -5.20
CA ASP A 226 11.02 -29.02 -6.64
C ASP A 226 11.97 -27.87 -7.02
N MET A 227 12.64 -28.04 -8.16
CA MET A 227 13.51 -27.00 -8.73
C MET A 227 12.74 -26.13 -9.70
N VAL A 228 12.79 -24.83 -9.50
CA VAL A 228 12.17 -23.82 -10.38
C VAL A 228 13.25 -23.21 -11.26
N LYS A 229 13.07 -23.23 -12.58
CA LYS A 229 13.94 -22.50 -13.51
C LYS A 229 13.54 -21.04 -13.52
N ILE A 230 14.52 -20.15 -13.33
CA ILE A 230 14.34 -18.70 -13.16
C ILE A 230 15.24 -17.97 -14.11
N GLN A 231 14.67 -16.99 -14.80
CA GLN A 231 15.42 -16.00 -15.56
C GLN A 231 14.95 -14.60 -15.15
N ILE A 232 15.88 -13.68 -14.89
CA ILE A 232 15.58 -12.29 -14.52
C ILE A 232 16.21 -11.37 -15.56
N PHE A 233 15.45 -10.34 -15.92
CA PHE A 233 15.85 -9.36 -16.92
C PHE A 233 15.74 -7.94 -16.35
N ASN A 234 16.64 -7.08 -16.80
CA ASN A 234 16.54 -5.63 -16.70
C ASN A 234 16.35 -5.08 -18.12
N GLY A 235 15.15 -4.64 -18.46
CA GLY A 235 14.76 -4.40 -19.83
C GLY A 235 14.91 -5.66 -20.67
N THR A 236 15.76 -5.60 -21.70
CA THR A 236 16.07 -6.76 -22.57
C THR A 236 17.30 -7.55 -22.13
N LYS A 237 18.08 -7.01 -21.17
CA LYS A 237 19.33 -7.63 -20.72
C LYS A 237 19.05 -8.69 -19.66
N LYS A 238 19.46 -9.93 -19.90
CA LYS A 238 19.39 -11.00 -18.90
C LYS A 238 20.39 -10.71 -17.77
N ALA A 239 19.88 -10.55 -16.55
CA ALA A 239 20.64 -10.27 -15.34
C ALA A 239 20.95 -11.53 -14.53
N TYR A 240 20.06 -12.55 -14.59
CA TYR A 240 20.23 -13.80 -13.83
C TYR A 240 19.57 -14.97 -14.57
N GLU A 241 20.19 -16.15 -14.45
CA GLU A 241 19.59 -17.42 -14.84
C GLU A 241 20.05 -18.51 -13.87
N GLY A 242 19.10 -19.33 -13.38
CA GLY A 242 19.40 -20.42 -12.46
C GLY A 242 18.22 -21.33 -12.23
N LYS A 243 18.49 -22.43 -11.49
CA LYS A 243 17.46 -23.33 -10.94
C LYS A 243 17.54 -23.25 -9.43
N LEU A 244 16.45 -22.88 -8.76
CA LEU A 244 16.40 -22.75 -7.32
C LEU A 244 15.37 -23.71 -6.73
N LYS A 245 15.71 -24.28 -5.57
CA LYS A 245 14.78 -25.13 -4.82
C LYS A 245 13.66 -24.28 -4.23
N LEU A 246 12.42 -24.68 -4.47
CA LEU A 246 11.25 -24.12 -3.79
C LEU A 246 11.19 -24.69 -2.36
N VAL A 247 11.26 -23.81 -1.37
CA VAL A 247 11.25 -24.19 0.04
C VAL A 247 10.06 -23.58 0.78
N HIS A 248 9.65 -24.17 1.89
CA HIS A 248 8.71 -23.55 2.82
C HIS A 248 9.42 -22.56 3.75
N THR A 249 10.63 -22.93 4.20
CA THR A 249 11.43 -22.15 5.14
C THR A 249 12.91 -22.15 4.75
N PHE A 250 13.62 -21.11 5.16
CA PHE A 250 15.07 -21.01 4.90
C PHE A 250 15.89 -22.13 5.57
N GLY A 251 15.39 -22.71 6.67
CA GLY A 251 16.05 -23.82 7.39
C GLY A 251 16.15 -25.12 6.60
N GLU A 252 15.47 -25.25 5.46
CA GLU A 252 15.54 -26.44 4.60
C GLU A 252 16.80 -26.51 3.73
N VAL A 253 17.64 -25.49 3.78
CA VAL A 253 18.90 -25.40 3.02
C VAL A 253 20.03 -24.85 3.88
N GLN A 254 21.28 -25.08 3.46
CA GLN A 254 22.45 -24.54 4.14
C GLN A 254 22.52 -23.00 4.02
N VAL A 255 23.17 -22.36 4.99
CA VAL A 255 23.48 -20.93 4.96
C VAL A 255 24.24 -20.58 3.68
N GLY A 256 23.91 -19.46 3.05
CA GLY A 256 24.49 -19.00 1.78
C GLY A 256 23.85 -19.60 0.52
N THR A 257 22.89 -20.54 0.66
CA THR A 257 22.18 -21.16 -0.47
C THR A 257 21.10 -20.25 -1.01
N ASP A 258 21.04 -20.10 -2.34
CA ASP A 258 19.95 -19.42 -3.04
C ASP A 258 18.70 -20.30 -3.05
N VAL A 259 17.55 -19.71 -2.76
CA VAL A 259 16.25 -20.41 -2.72
C VAL A 259 15.16 -19.56 -3.31
N CYS A 260 14.05 -20.20 -3.68
CA CYS A 260 12.79 -19.51 -3.91
C CYS A 260 11.74 -19.99 -2.89
N TYR A 261 10.79 -19.11 -2.57
CA TYR A 261 9.80 -19.32 -1.53
C TYR A 261 8.57 -18.44 -1.76
N PHE A 262 7.53 -18.59 -0.97
CA PHE A 262 6.41 -17.65 -0.91
C PHE A 262 6.58 -16.74 0.30
N ASN A 263 6.62 -15.42 0.06
CA ASN A 263 6.71 -14.42 1.12
C ASN A 263 5.41 -14.32 1.94
N SER A 264 5.36 -13.43 2.93
CA SER A 264 4.20 -13.21 3.81
C SER A 264 2.94 -12.68 3.08
N LEU A 265 3.10 -12.15 1.87
CA LEU A 265 2.00 -11.74 1.00
C LEU A 265 1.59 -12.84 0.01
N LEU A 266 2.15 -14.05 0.15
CA LEU A 266 1.96 -15.19 -0.74
C LEU A 266 2.41 -14.95 -2.19
N ASN A 267 3.38 -14.06 -2.38
CA ASN A 267 4.04 -13.85 -3.66
C ASN A 267 5.34 -14.66 -3.74
N PHE A 268 5.60 -15.24 -4.93
CA PHE A 268 6.85 -15.92 -5.22
C PHE A 268 8.03 -14.97 -5.03
N SER A 269 9.06 -15.43 -4.36
CA SER A 269 10.18 -14.58 -3.95
C SER A 269 11.50 -15.37 -3.99
N LEU A 270 12.61 -14.64 -4.09
CA LEU A 270 13.95 -15.20 -4.11
C LEU A 270 14.74 -14.69 -2.91
N ALA A 271 15.53 -15.56 -2.33
CA ALA A 271 16.37 -15.23 -1.17
C ALA A 271 17.67 -16.01 -1.16
N VAL A 272 18.59 -15.57 -0.31
CA VAL A 272 19.74 -16.34 0.14
C VAL A 272 19.53 -16.64 1.61
N ASN A 273 19.67 -17.89 2.02
CA ASN A 273 19.60 -18.23 3.44
C ASN A 273 20.69 -17.48 4.22
N GLN A 274 20.32 -16.57 5.12
CA GLN A 274 21.18 -15.65 5.86
C GLN A 274 22.08 -14.77 4.98
N GLY A 275 21.57 -14.33 3.81
CA GLY A 275 22.26 -13.44 2.91
C GLY A 275 21.31 -12.60 2.06
N SER A 276 21.84 -11.76 1.19
CA SER A 276 21.09 -10.88 0.30
C SER A 276 21.14 -11.38 -1.15
N PHE A 277 20.01 -11.80 -1.71
CA PHE A 277 19.92 -12.21 -3.11
C PHE A 277 20.17 -11.03 -4.05
N SER A 278 19.56 -9.89 -3.72
CA SER A 278 19.72 -8.63 -4.46
C SER A 278 21.17 -8.21 -4.56
N ALA A 279 21.89 -8.16 -3.44
CA ALA A 279 23.31 -7.77 -3.43
C ALA A 279 24.20 -8.80 -4.14
N LYS A 280 24.00 -10.11 -3.89
CA LYS A 280 24.78 -11.20 -4.47
C LYS A 280 24.70 -11.22 -5.99
N HIS A 281 23.50 -11.01 -6.54
CA HIS A 281 23.23 -11.14 -7.97
C HIS A 281 23.00 -9.79 -8.68
N LYS A 282 23.13 -8.66 -7.97
CA LYS A 282 22.89 -7.29 -8.49
C LYS A 282 21.52 -7.14 -9.13
N ILE A 283 20.51 -7.70 -8.46
CA ILE A 283 19.09 -7.59 -8.85
C ILE A 283 18.45 -6.44 -8.08
N TYR A 284 17.68 -5.61 -8.79
CA TYR A 284 16.94 -4.49 -8.21
C TYR A 284 15.45 -4.65 -8.50
N SER A 285 14.66 -3.64 -8.19
CA SER A 285 13.23 -3.59 -8.43
C SER A 285 12.87 -2.41 -9.32
N GLY A 286 11.64 -2.41 -9.83
CA GLY A 286 11.07 -1.34 -10.64
C GLY A 286 10.50 -1.85 -11.97
N ALA A 287 10.00 -0.92 -12.79
CA ALA A 287 9.28 -1.23 -14.02
C ALA A 287 10.08 -2.03 -15.06
N ASP A 288 11.40 -1.81 -15.09
CA ASP A 288 12.28 -2.50 -16.05
C ASP A 288 12.67 -3.92 -15.63
N TRP A 289 12.36 -4.31 -14.39
CA TRP A 289 12.74 -5.61 -13.86
C TRP A 289 11.63 -6.64 -14.04
N SER A 290 11.94 -7.70 -14.77
CA SER A 290 11.01 -8.81 -15.02
C SER A 290 11.63 -10.17 -14.70
N ILE A 291 10.77 -11.16 -14.43
CA ILE A 291 11.14 -12.52 -14.10
C ILE A 291 10.32 -13.50 -14.93
N LEU A 292 10.98 -14.56 -15.39
CA LEU A 292 10.36 -15.72 -16.03
C LEU A 292 10.58 -16.94 -15.16
N LEU A 293 9.51 -17.71 -14.96
CA LEU A 293 9.53 -18.97 -14.23
C LEU A 293 9.07 -20.11 -15.14
N SER A 294 9.74 -21.26 -15.07
CA SER A 294 9.31 -22.51 -15.72
C SER A 294 9.76 -23.74 -14.92
N LYS A 295 9.31 -24.94 -15.34
CA LYS A 295 9.80 -26.21 -14.83
C LYS A 295 11.27 -26.45 -15.19
#